data_5c04a4686f9bdf401c4ba64e7d39ee39
#
_entry.id   5c04a4686f9bdf401c4ba64e7d39ee39
#
_cell.length_a   1.000
_cell.length_b   1.000
_cell.length_c   1.000
_cell.angle_alpha   90.00
_cell.angle_beta   90.00
_cell.angle_gamma   90.00
#
_symmetry.space_group_name_H-M   'P 1'
#
loop_
_entity.id
_entity.type
_entity.pdbx_description
1 polymer ?
#
loop_
_entity_poly.entity_id
_entity_poly.type
_entity_poly.pdbx_seq_one_letter_code
_entity_poly.pdbx_strand_id
1 'polypeptide(L)'
;LYSIAFYNLENLFDTIHDAGKNDYDFLPDGSYRWTAKKYEAKLHNLSDVLSALSRNLVPEGPAVIGVAEVENHRVLTDLVSQPAMANYKFVHYEGPDRRGIDCALLYDPQQFAVTNSKLVLSAPFEGDTVHLTRGFLIVDGRMAGERVCFIVNHWPSRGAKSPVRVHAARQVKALTDSLMHEDKKLKLFVMGDMNDDPMDESMQTLGARKYISGMKANQFFNPWWEILEDKGVGTLLYRGKWNLFDQIVLSRPLVKAKKGLRYDHSEVFIRDYLIQQDGKYKGSPLRTHGGRVWLNGYSDHLPTIIYLKR
;
A
#
# COMPACT_ATOMS: atom_id res chain seq x y z
N LEU A 1 -17.86 6.70 -11.07
CA LEU A 1 -17.06 6.20 -9.95
C LEU A 1 -15.57 6.35 -10.27
N TYR A 2 -14.75 6.52 -9.23
CA TYR A 2 -13.30 6.39 -9.26
C TYR A 2 -12.90 5.35 -8.22
N SER A 3 -11.74 4.74 -8.36
CA SER A 3 -11.21 3.86 -7.33
C SER A 3 -9.74 4.16 -7.03
N ILE A 4 -9.38 3.94 -5.78
CA ILE A 4 -8.02 4.05 -5.24
C ILE A 4 -7.70 2.71 -4.59
N ALA A 5 -6.55 2.14 -4.88
CA ALA A 5 -6.15 0.86 -4.33
C ALA A 5 -4.81 0.92 -3.61
N PHE A 6 -4.57 -0.05 -2.74
CA PHE A 6 -3.26 -0.34 -2.16
C PHE A 6 -2.98 -1.85 -2.22
N TYR A 7 -1.74 -2.21 -2.53
CA TYR A 7 -1.31 -3.61 -2.56
C TYR A 7 0.16 -3.74 -2.15
N ASN A 8 0.45 -4.54 -1.13
CA ASN A 8 1.81 -5.00 -0.84
C ASN A 8 2.16 -6.10 -1.83
N LEU A 9 3.23 -5.93 -2.60
CA LEU A 9 3.62 -6.81 -3.71
C LEU A 9 4.48 -8.01 -3.27
N GLU A 10 4.71 -8.19 -1.96
CA GLU A 10 5.57 -9.25 -1.41
C GLU A 10 6.90 -9.35 -2.14
N ASN A 11 7.85 -8.49 -1.77
CA ASN A 11 9.24 -8.58 -2.25
C ASN A 11 9.36 -8.63 -3.79
N LEU A 12 8.91 -7.59 -4.48
CA LEU A 12 9.16 -7.45 -5.91
C LEU A 12 10.61 -7.02 -6.12
N PHE A 13 11.49 -8.01 -6.27
CA PHE A 13 12.91 -7.86 -6.59
C PHE A 13 13.20 -8.28 -8.02
N ASP A 14 14.19 -7.67 -8.66
CA ASP A 14 14.79 -8.20 -9.86
C ASP A 14 15.87 -9.29 -9.51
N THR A 15 16.74 -9.62 -10.43
CA THR A 15 17.75 -10.66 -10.25
C THR A 15 19.17 -10.12 -10.12
N ILE A 16 19.32 -8.80 -9.90
CA ILE A 16 20.60 -8.09 -9.89
C ILE A 16 20.81 -7.46 -8.52
N HIS A 17 21.98 -7.67 -7.92
CA HIS A 17 22.31 -7.10 -6.64
C HIS A 17 22.43 -5.57 -6.70
N ASP A 18 21.71 -4.87 -5.82
CA ASP A 18 21.82 -3.44 -5.63
C ASP A 18 22.88 -3.13 -4.57
N ALA A 19 23.87 -2.31 -4.93
CA ALA A 19 24.99 -1.97 -4.06
C ALA A 19 24.52 -1.42 -2.71
N GLY A 20 25.03 -2.01 -1.63
CA GLY A 20 24.71 -1.60 -0.26
C GLY A 20 23.38 -2.10 0.29
N LYS A 21 22.64 -2.92 -0.47
CA LYS A 21 21.39 -3.55 -0.03
C LYS A 21 21.61 -5.00 0.39
N ASN A 22 20.73 -5.50 1.25
CA ASN A 22 20.72 -6.89 1.71
C ASN A 22 19.64 -7.68 0.94
N ASP A 23 19.82 -7.79 -0.38
CA ASP A 23 18.92 -8.43 -1.34
C ASP A 23 19.40 -9.82 -1.79
N TYR A 24 20.46 -10.35 -1.18
CA TYR A 24 21.14 -11.58 -1.58
C TYR A 24 20.22 -12.81 -1.69
N ASP A 25 19.15 -12.86 -0.91
CA ASP A 25 18.16 -13.94 -0.99
C ASP A 25 17.42 -13.97 -2.34
N PHE A 26 17.30 -12.82 -3.00
CA PHE A 26 16.60 -12.62 -4.28
C PHE A 26 17.54 -12.58 -5.49
N LEU A 27 18.69 -13.23 -5.39
CA LEU A 27 19.60 -13.45 -6.52
C LEU A 27 19.43 -14.88 -7.08
N PRO A 28 19.88 -15.14 -8.32
CA PRO A 28 19.81 -16.49 -8.92
C PRO A 28 20.54 -17.57 -8.11
N ASP A 29 21.58 -17.20 -7.40
CA ASP A 29 22.36 -18.06 -6.48
C ASP A 29 21.96 -17.89 -5.01
N GLY A 30 21.03 -16.99 -4.71
CA GLY A 30 20.50 -16.75 -3.37
C GLY A 30 19.59 -17.86 -2.84
N SER A 31 19.09 -17.70 -1.60
CA SER A 31 18.32 -18.74 -0.90
C SER A 31 16.99 -19.07 -1.60
N TYR A 32 16.38 -18.12 -2.30
CA TYR A 32 15.17 -18.33 -3.09
C TYR A 32 15.44 -18.79 -4.52
N ARG A 33 16.72 -18.85 -4.94
CA ARG A 33 17.11 -19.11 -6.33
C ARG A 33 16.25 -18.28 -7.29
N TRP A 34 16.32 -16.96 -7.11
CA TRP A 34 15.46 -16.00 -7.78
C TRP A 34 15.93 -15.75 -9.21
N THR A 35 15.52 -16.64 -10.13
CA THR A 35 15.90 -16.60 -11.54
C THR A 35 15.04 -15.64 -12.34
N ALA A 36 15.49 -15.24 -13.54
CA ALA A 36 14.72 -14.42 -14.48
C ALA A 36 13.32 -15.00 -14.73
N LYS A 37 13.22 -16.34 -14.88
CA LYS A 37 11.92 -17.02 -15.05
C LYS A 37 10.95 -16.75 -13.89
N LYS A 38 11.45 -16.79 -12.65
CA LYS A 38 10.60 -16.50 -11.47
C LYS A 38 10.23 -15.03 -11.39
N TYR A 39 11.16 -14.14 -11.71
CA TYR A 39 10.91 -12.71 -11.77
C TYR A 39 9.86 -12.35 -12.83
N GLU A 40 10.00 -12.85 -14.05
CA GLU A 40 9.00 -12.66 -15.12
C GLU A 40 7.62 -13.20 -14.73
N ALA A 41 7.56 -14.38 -14.12
CA ALA A 41 6.30 -14.95 -13.61
C ALA A 41 5.67 -14.06 -12.53
N LYS A 42 6.48 -13.52 -11.62
CA LYS A 42 6.01 -12.57 -10.58
C LYS A 42 5.44 -11.30 -11.20
N LEU A 43 6.13 -10.70 -12.18
CA LEU A 43 5.64 -9.51 -12.89
C LEU A 43 4.30 -9.79 -13.57
N HIS A 44 4.20 -10.93 -14.27
CA HIS A 44 2.96 -11.34 -14.93
C HIS A 44 1.81 -11.49 -13.90
N ASN A 45 2.03 -12.26 -12.85
CA ASN A 45 1.03 -12.49 -11.81
C ASN A 45 0.57 -11.18 -11.16
N LEU A 46 1.50 -10.28 -10.83
CA LEU A 46 1.14 -8.98 -10.24
C LEU A 46 0.38 -8.10 -11.23
N SER A 47 0.77 -8.08 -12.50
CA SER A 47 0.06 -7.31 -13.52
C SER A 47 -1.38 -7.79 -13.71
N ASP A 48 -1.64 -9.10 -13.63
CA ASP A 48 -2.98 -9.68 -13.69
C ASP A 48 -3.85 -9.19 -12.53
N VAL A 49 -3.32 -9.18 -11.30
CA VAL A 49 -4.05 -8.69 -10.13
C VAL A 49 -4.31 -7.18 -10.25
N LEU A 50 -3.26 -6.40 -10.48
CA LEU A 50 -3.34 -4.93 -10.50
C LEU A 50 -4.29 -4.43 -11.59
N SER A 51 -4.26 -5.05 -12.77
CA SER A 51 -5.15 -4.70 -13.88
C SER A 51 -6.60 -5.13 -13.66
N ALA A 52 -6.86 -6.12 -12.78
CA ALA A 52 -8.21 -6.60 -12.46
C ALA A 52 -8.91 -5.79 -11.37
N LEU A 53 -8.14 -5.00 -10.58
CA LEU A 53 -8.69 -4.23 -9.46
C LEU A 53 -9.83 -3.31 -9.90
N SER A 54 -10.94 -3.33 -9.18
CA SER A 54 -12.14 -2.49 -9.34
C SER A 54 -12.85 -2.54 -10.69
N ARG A 55 -12.36 -3.27 -11.69
CA ARG A 55 -12.89 -3.24 -13.07
C ARG A 55 -14.35 -3.64 -13.23
N ASN A 56 -14.90 -4.36 -12.28
CA ASN A 56 -16.30 -4.70 -12.24
C ASN A 56 -17.23 -3.49 -11.98
N LEU A 57 -16.69 -2.42 -11.35
CA LEU A 57 -17.44 -1.19 -11.03
C LEU A 57 -16.86 0.04 -11.72
N VAL A 58 -15.56 0.05 -11.97
CA VAL A 58 -14.79 1.13 -12.62
C VAL A 58 -14.06 0.52 -13.81
N PRO A 59 -14.62 0.55 -15.03
CA PRO A 59 -14.03 -0.11 -16.21
C PRO A 59 -12.60 0.33 -16.53
N GLU A 60 -12.25 1.58 -16.23
CA GLU A 60 -10.93 2.14 -16.41
C GLU A 60 -9.89 1.58 -15.40
N GLY A 61 -10.37 0.93 -14.32
CA GLY A 61 -9.55 0.49 -13.21
C GLY A 61 -9.20 1.61 -12.23
N PRO A 62 -8.35 1.35 -11.23
CA PRO A 62 -7.98 2.36 -10.24
C PRO A 62 -7.28 3.56 -10.86
N ALA A 63 -7.67 4.76 -10.46
CA ALA A 63 -6.97 5.98 -10.81
C ALA A 63 -5.56 6.02 -10.21
N VAL A 64 -5.42 5.43 -9.01
CA VAL A 64 -4.18 5.37 -8.25
C VAL A 64 -4.08 4.04 -7.52
N ILE A 65 -2.88 3.45 -7.51
CA ILE A 65 -2.55 2.25 -6.74
C ILE A 65 -1.26 2.53 -5.96
N GLY A 66 -1.36 2.62 -4.63
CA GLY A 66 -0.18 2.57 -3.77
C GLY A 66 0.36 1.16 -3.70
N VAL A 67 1.66 1.00 -3.76
CA VAL A 67 2.32 -0.31 -3.63
C VAL A 67 3.47 -0.24 -2.64
N ALA A 68 3.76 -1.36 -2.00
CA ALA A 68 4.89 -1.55 -1.10
C ALA A 68 5.70 -2.79 -1.47
N GLU A 69 6.90 -2.87 -0.94
CA GLU A 69 7.87 -3.95 -1.20
C GLU A 69 8.31 -4.02 -2.66
N VAL A 70 8.55 -2.87 -3.25
CA VAL A 70 9.22 -2.74 -4.56
C VAL A 70 10.69 -2.41 -4.35
N GLU A 71 11.58 -3.09 -5.08
CA GLU A 71 13.02 -2.93 -4.89
C GLU A 71 13.51 -1.57 -5.40
N ASN A 72 13.23 -1.25 -6.65
CA ASN A 72 13.83 -0.11 -7.32
C ASN A 72 13.00 0.39 -8.52
N HIS A 73 13.54 1.40 -9.20
CA HIS A 73 12.93 1.96 -10.41
C HIS A 73 12.78 0.92 -11.55
N ARG A 74 13.72 -0.03 -11.66
CA ARG A 74 13.72 -1.05 -12.72
C ARG A 74 12.53 -1.98 -12.59
N VAL A 75 12.28 -2.54 -11.41
CA VAL A 75 11.13 -3.45 -11.21
C VAL A 75 9.80 -2.77 -11.48
N LEU A 76 9.69 -1.47 -11.20
CA LEU A 76 8.49 -0.69 -11.51
C LEU A 76 8.35 -0.43 -13.00
N THR A 77 9.45 -0.14 -13.71
CA THR A 77 9.47 -0.01 -15.17
C THR A 77 9.03 -1.31 -15.83
N ASP A 78 9.57 -2.44 -15.38
CA ASP A 78 9.21 -3.76 -15.91
C ASP A 78 7.74 -4.12 -15.63
N LEU A 79 7.23 -3.73 -14.45
CA LEU A 79 5.84 -3.95 -14.06
C LEU A 79 4.87 -3.14 -14.95
N VAL A 80 5.11 -1.84 -15.14
CA VAL A 80 4.22 -1.01 -15.98
C VAL A 80 4.42 -1.26 -17.47
N SER A 81 5.49 -1.96 -17.86
CA SER A 81 5.70 -2.43 -19.23
C SER A 81 4.91 -3.70 -19.55
N GLN A 82 4.31 -4.35 -18.58
CA GLN A 82 3.39 -5.45 -18.84
C GLN A 82 2.19 -4.94 -19.63
N PRO A 83 1.72 -5.65 -20.68
CA PRO A 83 0.61 -5.17 -21.53
C PRO A 83 -0.64 -4.75 -20.76
N ALA A 84 -0.98 -5.50 -19.68
CA ALA A 84 -2.13 -5.21 -18.84
C ALA A 84 -2.01 -3.91 -18.01
N MET A 85 -0.79 -3.38 -17.89
CA MET A 85 -0.47 -2.18 -17.10
C MET A 85 -0.09 -0.97 -17.97
N ALA A 86 -0.26 -1.04 -19.29
CA ALA A 86 0.23 -0.05 -20.24
C ALA A 86 -0.33 1.38 -20.06
N ASN A 87 -1.47 1.52 -19.36
CA ASN A 87 -2.06 2.83 -19.03
C ASN A 87 -1.47 3.45 -17.75
N TYR A 88 -0.65 2.72 -16.99
CA TYR A 88 -0.09 3.22 -15.74
C TYR A 88 1.30 3.83 -15.91
N LYS A 89 1.53 4.90 -15.15
CA LYS A 89 2.84 5.46 -14.82
C LYS A 89 3.09 5.32 -13.33
N PHE A 90 4.26 5.70 -12.84
CA PHE A 90 4.56 5.60 -11.41
C PHE A 90 5.38 6.79 -10.88
N VAL A 91 5.30 6.98 -9.57
CA VAL A 91 6.17 7.85 -8.77
C VAL A 91 6.90 6.97 -7.78
N HIS A 92 8.22 7.08 -7.76
CA HIS A 92 9.10 6.31 -6.88
C HIS A 92 10.35 7.11 -6.51
N TYR A 93 10.83 6.91 -5.30
CA TYR A 93 12.10 7.41 -4.78
C TYR A 93 12.80 6.28 -4.04
N GLU A 94 14.11 6.14 -4.26
CA GLU A 94 14.95 5.21 -3.51
C GLU A 94 15.01 5.62 -2.04
N GLY A 95 14.75 4.66 -1.15
CA GLY A 95 14.77 4.85 0.29
C GLY A 95 16.00 4.23 0.96
N PRO A 96 16.17 4.51 2.27
CA PRO A 96 17.32 4.02 3.03
C PRO A 96 17.14 2.61 3.59
N ASP A 97 16.05 1.92 3.31
CA ASP A 97 15.82 0.56 3.81
C ASP A 97 16.94 -0.39 3.40
N ARG A 98 17.47 -1.15 4.36
CA ARG A 98 18.61 -2.06 4.12
C ARG A 98 18.25 -3.27 3.27
N ARG A 99 17.01 -3.73 3.29
CA ARG A 99 16.53 -4.79 2.39
C ARG A 99 16.45 -4.30 0.95
N GLY A 100 16.41 -2.99 0.73
CA GLY A 100 16.21 -2.40 -0.59
C GLY A 100 14.76 -2.45 -1.05
N ILE A 101 13.79 -2.26 -0.14
CA ILE A 101 12.37 -2.20 -0.49
C ILE A 101 11.80 -0.82 -0.19
N ASP A 102 10.97 -0.33 -1.10
CA ASP A 102 10.36 0.98 -1.07
C ASP A 102 8.84 0.92 -1.23
N CYS A 103 8.21 2.08 -1.13
CA CYS A 103 6.86 2.34 -1.59
C CYS A 103 6.89 3.04 -2.95
N ALA A 104 5.83 2.85 -3.73
CA ALA A 104 5.60 3.60 -4.95
C ALA A 104 4.10 3.90 -5.13
N LEU A 105 3.79 4.79 -6.06
CA LEU A 105 2.43 5.10 -6.46
C LEU A 105 2.30 4.92 -7.96
N LEU A 106 1.49 3.94 -8.37
CA LEU A 106 1.08 3.77 -9.77
C LEU A 106 -0.13 4.64 -10.02
N TYR A 107 -0.23 5.25 -11.19
CA TYR A 107 -1.37 6.10 -11.54
C TYR A 107 -1.69 6.07 -13.02
N ASP A 108 -2.97 6.18 -13.33
CA ASP A 108 -3.46 6.40 -14.68
C ASP A 108 -3.50 7.92 -14.97
N PRO A 109 -2.65 8.44 -15.86
CA PRO A 109 -2.59 9.88 -16.15
C PRO A 109 -3.87 10.45 -16.75
N GLN A 110 -4.78 9.63 -17.26
CA GLN A 110 -6.09 10.08 -17.72
C GLN A 110 -7.06 10.38 -16.57
N GLN A 111 -6.84 9.76 -15.40
CA GLN A 111 -7.69 9.92 -14.22
C GLN A 111 -7.04 10.77 -13.12
N PHE A 112 -5.70 10.76 -13.01
CA PHE A 112 -4.94 11.49 -12.00
C PHE A 112 -3.73 12.18 -12.61
N ALA A 113 -3.67 13.51 -12.48
CA ALA A 113 -2.54 14.31 -12.91
C ALA A 113 -1.64 14.66 -11.71
N VAL A 114 -0.44 14.09 -11.66
CA VAL A 114 0.56 14.41 -10.64
C VAL A 114 1.06 15.84 -10.81
N THR A 115 1.04 16.64 -9.75
CA THR A 115 1.53 18.03 -9.74
C THR A 115 2.82 18.20 -8.96
N ASN A 116 3.01 17.40 -7.90
CA ASN A 116 4.23 17.40 -7.09
C ASN A 116 4.40 16.06 -6.38
N SER A 117 5.63 15.69 -6.06
CA SER A 117 5.92 14.52 -5.24
C SER A 117 7.22 14.70 -4.46
N LYS A 118 7.32 14.00 -3.33
CA LYS A 118 8.54 13.93 -2.53
C LYS A 118 8.54 12.70 -1.63
N LEU A 119 9.74 12.24 -1.27
CA LEU A 119 9.94 11.28 -0.19
C LEU A 119 10.37 12.04 1.07
N VAL A 120 9.64 11.86 2.17
CA VAL A 120 10.05 12.33 3.50
C VAL A 120 10.65 11.14 4.24
N LEU A 121 11.92 11.26 4.61
CA LEU A 121 12.60 10.19 5.34
C LEU A 121 12.04 10.07 6.76
N SER A 122 11.90 8.83 7.22
CA SER A 122 11.50 8.56 8.60
C SER A 122 12.65 8.91 9.55
N ALA A 123 12.35 9.70 10.59
CA ALA A 123 13.32 9.94 11.66
C ALA A 123 13.60 8.62 12.42
N PRO A 124 14.85 8.36 12.82
CA PRO A 124 15.20 7.18 13.59
C PRO A 124 14.42 7.09 14.90
N PHE A 125 13.99 5.88 15.26
CA PHE A 125 13.39 5.62 16.57
C PHE A 125 14.49 5.57 17.64
N GLU A 126 14.35 6.37 18.70
CA GLU A 126 15.31 6.43 19.82
C GLU A 126 16.79 6.58 19.37
N GLY A 127 17.03 7.26 18.25
CA GLY A 127 18.37 7.49 17.70
C GLY A 127 19.01 6.28 16.99
N ASP A 128 18.24 5.21 16.72
CA ASP A 128 18.73 4.06 15.95
C ASP A 128 18.98 4.44 14.48
N THR A 129 20.21 4.77 14.16
CA THR A 129 20.65 5.12 12.79
C THR A 129 21.04 3.89 11.96
N VAL A 130 21.02 2.69 12.54
CA VAL A 130 21.38 1.45 11.85
C VAL A 130 20.18 0.82 11.15
N HIS A 131 19.01 0.82 11.80
CA HIS A 131 17.78 0.24 11.27
C HIS A 131 16.88 1.30 10.65
N LEU A 132 17.41 2.03 9.68
CA LEU A 132 16.64 2.99 8.90
C LEU A 132 15.52 2.26 8.16
N THR A 133 14.33 2.85 8.19
CA THR A 133 13.14 2.33 7.50
C THR A 133 12.78 3.18 6.30
N ARG A 134 11.81 2.67 5.53
CA ARG A 134 11.23 3.39 4.39
C ARG A 134 10.72 4.75 4.84
N GLY A 135 10.80 5.72 3.95
CA GLY A 135 10.20 7.02 4.16
C GLY A 135 8.69 7.03 3.88
N PHE A 136 8.13 8.21 3.85
CA PHE A 136 6.73 8.47 3.52
C PHE A 136 6.68 9.13 2.14
N LEU A 137 6.08 8.45 1.15
CA LEU A 137 5.95 8.95 -0.21
C LEU A 137 4.71 9.85 -0.28
N ILE A 138 4.92 11.13 -0.54
CA ILE A 138 3.87 12.13 -0.68
C ILE A 138 3.70 12.45 -2.17
N VAL A 139 2.48 12.33 -2.69
CA VAL A 139 2.16 12.66 -4.08
C VAL A 139 0.92 13.55 -4.11
N ASP A 140 1.10 14.79 -4.55
CA ASP A 140 0.02 15.75 -4.80
C ASP A 140 -0.41 15.69 -6.26
N GLY A 141 -1.68 15.94 -6.51
CA GLY A 141 -2.20 15.99 -7.85
C GLY A 141 -3.65 16.43 -7.95
N ARG A 142 -4.22 16.23 -9.13
CA ARG A 142 -5.60 16.54 -9.43
C ARG A 142 -6.35 15.32 -9.96
N MET A 143 -7.53 15.09 -9.41
CA MET A 143 -8.47 14.06 -9.84
C MET A 143 -9.85 14.67 -9.95
N ALA A 144 -10.52 14.45 -11.08
CA ALA A 144 -11.85 15.05 -11.36
C ALA A 144 -11.92 16.57 -11.13
N GLY A 145 -10.81 17.29 -11.39
CA GLY A 145 -10.69 18.74 -11.21
C GLY A 145 -10.37 19.19 -9.79
N GLU A 146 -10.33 18.29 -8.80
CA GLU A 146 -10.06 18.62 -7.39
C GLU A 146 -8.63 18.27 -6.99
N ARG A 147 -8.07 19.02 -6.03
CA ARG A 147 -6.78 18.70 -5.43
C ARG A 147 -6.92 17.48 -4.53
N VAL A 148 -6.05 16.51 -4.74
CA VAL A 148 -5.93 15.30 -3.92
C VAL A 148 -4.47 15.08 -3.56
N CYS A 149 -4.23 14.46 -2.41
CA CYS A 149 -2.89 14.11 -1.95
C CYS A 149 -2.90 12.68 -1.41
N PHE A 150 -1.87 11.93 -1.77
CA PHE A 150 -1.64 10.56 -1.30
C PHE A 150 -0.36 10.51 -0.48
N ILE A 151 -0.39 9.84 0.66
CA ILE A 151 0.80 9.47 1.43
C ILE A 151 0.85 7.96 1.48
N VAL A 152 1.87 7.37 0.83
CA VAL A 152 2.06 5.92 0.76
C VAL A 152 3.10 5.50 1.80
N ASN A 153 2.75 4.50 2.61
CA ASN A 153 3.50 4.06 3.77
C ASN A 153 3.80 2.56 3.73
N HIS A 154 4.90 2.18 4.35
CA HIS A 154 5.17 0.81 4.78
C HIS A 154 5.89 0.88 6.13
N TRP A 155 5.13 0.74 7.21
CA TRP A 155 5.67 0.88 8.56
C TRP A 155 6.45 -0.39 9.00
N PRO A 156 7.30 -0.28 10.05
CA PRO A 156 8.07 -1.41 10.55
C PRO A 156 7.20 -2.61 10.91
N SER A 157 7.64 -3.81 10.52
CA SER A 157 6.89 -5.05 10.77
C SER A 157 6.72 -5.34 12.26
N ARG A 158 5.84 -6.29 12.60
CA ARG A 158 5.63 -6.74 13.98
C ARG A 158 6.83 -7.52 14.57
N GLY A 159 7.91 -7.71 13.83
CA GLY A 159 9.22 -8.03 14.37
C GLY A 159 9.78 -6.92 15.27
N ALA A 160 9.45 -5.66 14.98
CA ALA A 160 9.69 -4.54 15.88
C ALA A 160 8.54 -4.37 16.88
N LYS A 161 8.85 -3.77 18.06
CA LYS A 161 7.85 -3.47 19.09
C LYS A 161 6.86 -2.39 18.63
N SER A 162 5.65 -2.36 19.19
CA SER A 162 4.59 -1.41 18.86
C SER A 162 5.03 0.08 18.92
N PRO A 163 5.83 0.55 19.90
CA PRO A 163 6.28 1.94 19.93
C PRO A 163 7.00 2.43 18.68
N VAL A 164 7.65 1.53 17.91
CA VAL A 164 8.32 1.90 16.65
C VAL A 164 7.29 2.29 15.58
N ARG A 165 6.15 1.57 15.49
CA ARG A 165 5.04 1.94 14.59
C ARG A 165 4.28 3.17 15.07
N VAL A 166 4.12 3.34 16.37
CA VAL A 166 3.57 4.58 16.96
C VAL A 166 4.44 5.79 16.61
N HIS A 167 5.77 5.62 16.62
CA HIS A 167 6.70 6.67 16.18
C HIS A 167 6.51 7.04 14.69
N ALA A 168 6.36 6.04 13.82
CA ALA A 168 6.04 6.28 12.41
C ALA A 168 4.69 7.03 12.27
N ALA A 169 3.67 6.58 13.00
CA ALA A 169 2.35 7.22 12.99
C ALA A 169 2.39 8.69 13.44
N ARG A 170 3.18 9.05 14.46
CA ARG A 170 3.36 10.44 14.91
C ARG A 170 3.96 11.31 13.83
N GLN A 171 4.95 10.81 13.09
CA GLN A 171 5.57 11.55 11.98
C GLN A 171 4.56 11.79 10.85
N VAL A 172 3.82 10.77 10.44
CA VAL A 172 2.76 10.90 9.42
C VAL A 172 1.67 11.85 9.90
N LYS A 173 1.28 11.78 11.18
CA LYS A 173 0.32 12.71 11.79
C LYS A 173 0.78 14.16 11.69
N ALA A 174 2.03 14.45 11.98
CA ALA A 174 2.60 15.79 11.86
C ALA A 174 2.57 16.29 10.40
N LEU A 175 2.93 15.43 9.44
CA LEU A 175 2.85 15.75 8.01
C LEU A 175 1.42 16.04 7.56
N THR A 176 0.47 15.21 7.96
CA THR A 176 -0.94 15.39 7.60
C THR A 176 -1.57 16.61 8.25
N ASP A 177 -1.20 16.91 9.50
CA ASP A 177 -1.67 18.11 10.19
C ASP A 177 -1.19 19.39 9.48
N SER A 178 0.07 19.42 9.01
CA SER A 178 0.59 20.55 8.22
C SER A 178 -0.18 20.70 6.90
N LEU A 179 -0.33 19.63 6.13
CA LEU A 179 -1.05 19.66 4.86
C LEU A 179 -2.52 20.11 5.02
N MET A 180 -3.21 19.61 6.03
CA MET A 180 -4.61 19.97 6.30
C MET A 180 -4.75 21.37 6.93
N HIS A 181 -3.69 21.91 7.56
CA HIS A 181 -3.67 23.29 8.01
C HIS A 181 -3.54 24.26 6.84
N GLU A 182 -2.69 23.93 5.86
CA GLU A 182 -2.49 24.71 4.63
C GLU A 182 -3.75 24.71 3.74
N ASP A 183 -4.42 23.56 3.63
CA ASP A 183 -5.63 23.41 2.83
C ASP A 183 -6.68 22.57 3.57
N LYS A 184 -7.63 23.24 4.21
CA LYS A 184 -8.72 22.61 4.98
C LYS A 184 -9.69 21.80 4.12
N LYS A 185 -9.65 21.95 2.80
CA LYS A 185 -10.49 21.22 1.84
C LYS A 185 -9.73 20.09 1.16
N LEU A 186 -8.44 19.90 1.49
CA LEU A 186 -7.60 18.87 0.90
C LEU A 186 -8.22 17.48 1.06
N LYS A 187 -8.36 16.78 -0.03
CA LYS A 187 -8.76 15.38 -0.08
C LYS A 187 -7.51 14.53 0.05
N LEU A 188 -7.22 14.14 1.28
CA LEU A 188 -5.99 13.45 1.67
C LEU A 188 -6.28 11.98 1.98
N PHE A 189 -5.48 11.12 1.35
CA PHE A 189 -5.46 9.68 1.56
C PHE A 189 -4.14 9.29 2.22
N VAL A 190 -4.20 8.61 3.35
CA VAL A 190 -3.03 7.95 3.93
C VAL A 190 -3.22 6.45 3.74
N MET A 191 -2.35 5.84 2.96
CA MET A 191 -2.45 4.44 2.61
C MET A 191 -1.15 3.69 2.85
N GLY A 192 -1.23 2.40 3.03
CA GLY A 192 -0.04 1.56 3.16
C GLY A 192 -0.26 0.27 3.91
N ASP A 193 0.82 -0.51 3.97
CA ASP A 193 0.98 -1.59 4.93
C ASP A 193 1.44 -0.96 6.26
N MET A 194 0.49 -0.80 7.16
CA MET A 194 0.73 -0.17 8.46
C MET A 194 1.34 -1.16 9.47
N ASN A 195 1.40 -2.46 9.11
CA ASN A 195 1.82 -3.55 9.99
C ASN A 195 1.11 -3.57 11.35
N ASP A 196 -0.01 -2.89 11.44
CA ASP A 196 -0.94 -2.84 12.58
C ASP A 196 -2.38 -2.88 12.08
N ASP A 197 -3.26 -3.39 12.93
CA ASP A 197 -4.69 -3.45 12.65
C ASP A 197 -5.37 -2.07 12.85
N PRO A 198 -6.56 -1.84 12.26
CA PRO A 198 -7.25 -0.54 12.33
C PRO A 198 -7.48 0.01 13.74
N MET A 199 -7.59 -0.86 14.75
CA MET A 199 -7.81 -0.50 16.16
C MET A 199 -6.53 -0.31 16.96
N ASP A 200 -5.35 -0.61 16.41
CA ASP A 200 -4.09 -0.54 17.14
C ASP A 200 -3.67 0.91 17.46
N GLU A 201 -2.81 1.06 18.45
CA GLU A 201 -2.39 2.37 18.98
C GLU A 201 -1.78 3.27 17.91
N SER A 202 -1.03 2.71 16.96
CA SER A 202 -0.43 3.49 15.87
C SER A 202 -1.50 4.16 14.99
N MET A 203 -2.57 3.44 14.65
CA MET A 203 -3.67 3.98 13.85
C MET A 203 -4.47 5.04 14.63
N GLN A 204 -4.68 4.84 15.92
CA GLN A 204 -5.30 5.85 16.79
C GLN A 204 -4.41 7.09 16.92
N THR A 205 -3.10 6.93 17.02
CA THR A 205 -2.10 8.03 17.03
C THR A 205 -2.13 8.83 15.73
N LEU A 206 -2.31 8.17 14.58
CA LEU A 206 -2.53 8.84 13.28
C LEU A 206 -3.83 9.67 13.28
N GLY A 207 -4.75 9.40 14.20
CA GLY A 207 -6.07 10.02 14.24
C GLY A 207 -7.13 9.28 13.41
N ALA A 208 -6.86 8.02 13.05
CA ALA A 208 -7.83 7.18 12.36
C ALA A 208 -8.96 6.72 13.29
N ARG A 209 -10.19 6.76 12.81
CA ARG A 209 -11.41 6.49 13.59
C ARG A 209 -12.35 5.55 12.87
N LYS A 210 -13.05 4.72 13.64
CA LYS A 210 -14.09 3.81 13.13
C LYS A 210 -15.29 4.55 12.54
N TYR A 211 -15.72 5.67 13.17
CA TYR A 211 -16.95 6.36 12.80
C TYR A 211 -16.69 7.78 12.27
N ILE A 212 -17.47 8.16 11.25
CA ILE A 212 -17.48 9.52 10.69
C ILE A 212 -18.15 10.52 11.67
N SER A 213 -19.09 10.05 12.49
CA SER A 213 -19.74 10.89 13.50
C SER A 213 -18.71 11.42 14.51
N GLY A 214 -18.78 12.70 14.85
CA GLY A 214 -17.86 13.34 15.79
C GLY A 214 -16.42 13.51 15.30
N MET A 215 -16.11 13.18 14.04
CA MET A 215 -14.76 13.30 13.48
C MET A 215 -14.30 14.77 13.41
N LYS A 216 -13.13 15.05 13.99
CA LYS A 216 -12.47 16.36 13.94
C LYS A 216 -11.84 16.62 12.56
N ALA A 217 -11.50 17.89 12.29
CA ALA A 217 -10.96 18.30 10.98
C ALA A 217 -9.64 17.59 10.60
N ASN A 218 -8.80 17.29 11.60
CA ASN A 218 -7.50 16.66 11.44
C ASN A 218 -7.50 15.15 11.73
N GLN A 219 -8.65 14.50 11.67
CA GLN A 219 -8.82 13.06 11.85
C GLN A 219 -9.17 12.40 10.52
N PHE A 220 -9.00 11.08 10.50
CA PHE A 220 -9.26 10.24 9.34
C PHE A 220 -10.38 9.26 9.65
N PHE A 221 -11.22 8.98 8.66
CA PHE A 221 -12.13 7.84 8.67
C PHE A 221 -11.37 6.59 8.24
N ASN A 222 -11.52 5.53 9.01
CA ASN A 222 -10.93 4.22 8.75
C ASN A 222 -12.01 3.18 8.47
N PRO A 223 -12.38 2.93 7.20
CA PRO A 223 -13.41 1.96 6.86
C PRO A 223 -13.01 0.51 7.15
N TRP A 224 -11.70 0.25 7.29
CA TRP A 224 -11.16 -1.09 7.50
C TRP A 224 -11.41 -1.61 8.91
N TRP A 225 -11.69 -0.72 9.86
CA TRP A 225 -12.00 -1.11 11.24
C TRP A 225 -13.24 -2.02 11.30
N GLU A 226 -14.35 -1.58 10.71
CA GLU A 226 -15.58 -2.36 10.63
C GLU A 226 -15.39 -3.66 9.81
N ILE A 227 -14.61 -3.59 8.72
CA ILE A 227 -14.35 -4.76 7.86
C ILE A 227 -13.62 -5.85 8.63
N LEU A 228 -12.63 -5.51 9.45
CA LEU A 228 -11.92 -6.50 10.26
C LEU A 228 -12.75 -6.95 11.47
N GLU A 229 -13.27 -6.00 12.25
CA GLU A 229 -13.91 -6.28 13.54
C GLU A 229 -15.27 -6.96 13.37
N ASP A 230 -16.10 -6.43 12.46
CA ASP A 230 -17.50 -6.85 12.33
C ASP A 230 -17.67 -7.95 11.27
N LYS A 231 -16.84 -7.98 10.22
CA LYS A 231 -16.93 -8.95 9.11
C LYS A 231 -15.85 -10.03 9.16
N GLY A 232 -14.82 -9.88 10.01
CA GLY A 232 -13.72 -10.83 10.12
C GLY A 232 -12.84 -10.93 8.87
N VAL A 233 -12.86 -9.92 7.99
CA VAL A 233 -12.10 -9.89 6.74
C VAL A 233 -10.81 -9.13 6.94
N GLY A 234 -9.70 -9.71 6.52
CA GLY A 234 -8.37 -9.10 6.60
C GLY A 234 -7.61 -9.18 5.28
N THR A 235 -6.39 -8.67 5.28
CA THR A 235 -5.49 -8.68 4.11
C THR A 235 -4.31 -9.62 4.28
N LEU A 236 -4.00 -10.02 5.51
CA LEU A 236 -2.91 -10.93 5.85
C LEU A 236 -3.40 -11.98 6.85
N LEU A 237 -3.09 -13.25 6.59
CA LEU A 237 -3.39 -14.35 7.51
C LEU A 237 -2.13 -14.78 8.25
N TYR A 238 -2.11 -14.61 9.56
CA TYR A 238 -0.99 -15.04 10.41
C TYR A 238 -1.47 -15.94 11.55
N ARG A 239 -0.94 -17.16 11.61
CA ARG A 239 -1.31 -18.18 12.64
C ARG A 239 -2.81 -18.41 12.75
N GLY A 240 -3.51 -18.45 11.61
CA GLY A 240 -4.95 -18.67 11.53
C GLY A 240 -5.82 -17.45 11.87
N LYS A 241 -5.22 -16.30 12.15
CA LYS A 241 -5.92 -15.03 12.41
C LYS A 241 -5.73 -14.06 11.26
N TRP A 242 -6.83 -13.51 10.76
CA TRP A 242 -6.82 -12.41 9.81
C TRP A 242 -6.43 -11.10 10.50
N ASN A 243 -5.49 -10.38 9.90
CA ASN A 243 -5.13 -9.00 10.22
C ASN A 243 -5.42 -8.13 8.99
N LEU A 244 -5.66 -6.84 9.21
CA LEU A 244 -5.90 -5.88 8.15
C LEU A 244 -4.87 -4.76 8.25
N PHE A 245 -3.66 -5.02 7.73
CA PHE A 245 -2.54 -4.08 7.77
C PHE A 245 -2.54 -3.10 6.60
N ASP A 246 -3.15 -3.50 5.49
CA ASP A 246 -3.18 -2.75 4.22
C ASP A 246 -4.39 -1.82 4.24
N GLN A 247 -4.17 -0.57 4.61
CA GLN A 247 -5.22 0.38 4.92
C GLN A 247 -5.14 1.62 4.04
N ILE A 248 -6.29 2.22 3.73
CA ILE A 248 -6.44 3.53 3.10
C ILE A 248 -7.39 4.33 3.97
N VAL A 249 -6.87 5.31 4.72
CA VAL A 249 -7.69 6.16 5.59
C VAL A 249 -7.93 7.51 4.94
N LEU A 250 -9.07 8.11 5.21
CA LEU A 250 -9.68 9.18 4.44
C LEU A 250 -9.84 10.45 5.27
N SER A 251 -9.34 11.59 4.80
CA SER A 251 -9.56 12.88 5.45
C SER A 251 -11.05 13.27 5.48
N ARG A 252 -11.40 14.14 6.42
CA ARG A 252 -12.78 14.61 6.62
C ARG A 252 -13.45 15.17 5.34
N PRO A 253 -12.77 15.94 4.46
CA PRO A 253 -13.38 16.41 3.21
C PRO A 253 -13.85 15.29 2.28
N LEU A 254 -13.23 14.10 2.30
CA LEU A 254 -13.66 12.95 1.50
C LEU A 254 -14.96 12.31 2.00
N VAL A 255 -15.25 12.39 3.30
CA VAL A 255 -16.38 11.67 3.91
C VAL A 255 -17.54 12.59 4.33
N LYS A 256 -17.31 13.90 4.43
CA LYS A 256 -18.32 14.90 4.77
C LYS A 256 -18.76 15.77 3.60
N ALA A 257 -18.12 15.67 2.42
CA ALA A 257 -18.49 16.44 1.26
C ALA A 257 -19.88 16.07 0.74
N LYS A 258 -20.68 17.09 0.40
CA LYS A 258 -21.99 16.90 -0.25
C LYS A 258 -21.89 16.85 -1.78
N LYS A 259 -20.81 17.38 -2.35
CA LYS A 259 -20.53 17.46 -3.79
C LYS A 259 -19.06 17.18 -4.06
N GLY A 260 -18.73 16.84 -5.28
CA GLY A 260 -17.38 16.51 -5.72
C GLY A 260 -16.96 15.09 -5.28
N LEU A 261 -15.67 14.81 -5.37
CA LEU A 261 -15.12 13.51 -4.98
C LEU A 261 -15.40 13.22 -3.50
N ARG A 262 -16.06 12.12 -3.24
CA ARG A 262 -16.41 11.67 -1.89
C ARG A 262 -16.43 10.16 -1.79
N TYR A 263 -16.16 9.67 -0.60
CA TYR A 263 -16.20 8.26 -0.25
C TYR A 263 -17.57 7.63 -0.55
N ASP A 264 -17.55 6.46 -1.11
CA ASP A 264 -18.72 5.63 -1.36
C ASP A 264 -18.68 4.35 -0.51
N HIS A 265 -17.75 3.47 -0.81
CA HIS A 265 -17.55 2.22 -0.04
C HIS A 265 -16.10 1.73 -0.20
N SER A 266 -15.79 0.62 0.48
CA SER A 266 -14.48 -0.04 0.46
C SER A 266 -14.62 -1.55 0.38
N GLU A 267 -13.61 -2.20 -0.22
CA GLU A 267 -13.55 -3.65 -0.33
C GLU A 267 -12.12 -4.15 -0.13
N VAL A 268 -11.94 -5.31 0.51
CA VAL A 268 -10.76 -6.13 0.36
C VAL A 268 -10.95 -6.97 -0.90
N PHE A 269 -10.05 -6.85 -1.85
CA PHE A 269 -10.16 -7.55 -3.14
C PHE A 269 -9.80 -9.03 -2.98
N ILE A 270 -10.80 -9.85 -2.76
CA ILE A 270 -10.67 -11.30 -2.59
C ILE A 270 -11.21 -11.99 -3.83
N ARG A 271 -10.38 -12.84 -4.44
CA ARG A 271 -10.75 -13.71 -5.56
C ARG A 271 -10.17 -15.10 -5.32
N ASP A 272 -10.83 -16.13 -5.79
CA ASP A 272 -10.43 -17.52 -5.52
C ASP A 272 -8.98 -17.80 -5.93
N TYR A 273 -8.53 -17.22 -7.05
CA TYR A 273 -7.16 -17.40 -7.53
C TYR A 273 -6.09 -16.73 -6.64
N LEU A 274 -6.48 -15.77 -5.79
CA LEU A 274 -5.59 -15.13 -4.82
C LEU A 274 -5.45 -15.91 -3.52
N ILE A 275 -6.24 -16.95 -3.33
CA ILE A 275 -6.27 -17.75 -2.10
C ILE A 275 -5.72 -19.14 -2.38
N GLN A 276 -4.81 -19.61 -1.54
CA GLN A 276 -4.26 -20.95 -1.63
C GLN A 276 -5.34 -22.00 -1.36
N GLN A 277 -5.55 -22.92 -2.30
CA GLN A 277 -6.66 -23.86 -2.27
C GLN A 277 -6.37 -25.13 -1.49
N ASP A 278 -5.07 -25.46 -1.31
CA ASP A 278 -4.64 -26.71 -0.66
C ASP A 278 -3.34 -26.54 0.14
N GLY A 279 -2.88 -27.63 0.76
CA GLY A 279 -1.64 -27.70 1.49
C GLY A 279 -1.65 -26.96 2.83
N LYS A 280 -0.45 -26.76 3.38
CA LYS A 280 -0.23 -26.17 4.73
C LYS A 280 -0.80 -24.77 4.88
N TYR A 281 -0.83 -23.99 3.81
CA TYR A 281 -1.25 -22.59 3.81
C TYR A 281 -2.64 -22.38 3.19
N LYS A 282 -3.45 -23.46 3.09
CA LYS A 282 -4.83 -23.38 2.59
C LYS A 282 -5.63 -22.28 3.28
N GLY A 283 -6.33 -21.47 2.49
CA GLY A 283 -7.14 -20.35 2.97
C GLY A 283 -6.38 -19.04 3.19
N SER A 284 -5.04 -19.05 3.09
CA SER A 284 -4.24 -17.82 3.12
C SER A 284 -4.06 -17.22 1.72
N PRO A 285 -3.65 -15.95 1.61
CA PRO A 285 -3.24 -15.39 0.32
C PRO A 285 -2.19 -16.27 -0.36
N LEU A 286 -2.34 -16.51 -1.66
CA LEU A 286 -1.41 -17.31 -2.44
C LEU A 286 -0.15 -16.51 -2.71
N ARG A 287 0.85 -16.73 -1.89
CA ARG A 287 2.12 -16.01 -1.84
C ARG A 287 3.15 -16.54 -2.85
N THR A 288 4.21 -15.79 -3.05
CA THR A 288 5.30 -16.15 -3.96
C THR A 288 6.08 -17.38 -3.48
N HIS A 289 6.39 -17.41 -2.18
CA HIS A 289 7.10 -18.53 -1.54
C HIS A 289 6.44 -18.98 -0.25
N GLY A 290 6.36 -20.28 -0.03
CA GLY A 290 6.05 -20.91 1.25
C GLY A 290 7.35 -21.42 1.90
N GLY A 291 7.95 -20.63 2.79
CA GLY A 291 9.34 -20.86 3.19
C GLY A 291 10.28 -20.70 1.99
N ARG A 292 11.05 -21.74 1.64
CA ARG A 292 11.93 -21.72 0.46
C ARG A 292 11.28 -22.32 -0.79
N VAL A 293 10.06 -22.82 -0.69
CA VAL A 293 9.34 -23.43 -1.83
C VAL A 293 8.68 -22.33 -2.64
N TRP A 294 8.97 -22.28 -3.94
CA TRP A 294 8.33 -21.38 -4.87
C TRP A 294 6.90 -21.84 -5.17
N LEU A 295 5.92 -21.07 -4.79
CA LEU A 295 4.50 -21.36 -5.01
C LEU A 295 3.95 -20.69 -6.27
N ASN A 296 4.72 -19.78 -6.88
CA ASN A 296 4.30 -19.00 -8.06
C ASN A 296 2.98 -18.25 -7.83
N GLY A 297 2.79 -17.73 -6.63
CA GLY A 297 1.60 -16.94 -6.29
C GLY A 297 1.75 -15.46 -6.60
N TYR A 298 0.97 -14.66 -5.90
CA TYR A 298 0.83 -13.23 -6.11
C TYR A 298 1.47 -12.41 -4.99
N SER A 299 0.94 -12.49 -3.80
CA SER A 299 1.43 -11.84 -2.59
C SER A 299 0.89 -12.54 -1.34
N ASP A 300 1.56 -12.38 -0.21
CA ASP A 300 1.06 -12.79 1.10
C ASP A 300 0.05 -11.79 1.70
N HIS A 301 -0.24 -10.71 0.97
CA HIS A 301 -1.29 -9.75 1.26
C HIS A 301 -2.41 -9.81 0.21
N LEU A 302 -3.58 -9.26 0.55
CA LEU A 302 -4.68 -9.00 -0.38
C LEU A 302 -4.82 -7.50 -0.61
N PRO A 303 -5.18 -7.06 -1.85
CA PRO A 303 -5.36 -5.65 -2.14
C PRO A 303 -6.57 -5.05 -1.43
N THR A 304 -6.49 -3.76 -1.13
CA THR A 304 -7.60 -2.95 -0.61
C THR A 304 -8.01 -1.90 -1.62
N ILE A 305 -9.31 -1.62 -1.71
CA ILE A 305 -9.88 -0.67 -2.67
C ILE A 305 -10.85 0.25 -1.96
N ILE A 306 -10.72 1.56 -2.23
CA ILE A 306 -11.69 2.59 -1.90
C ILE A 306 -12.39 3.04 -3.17
N TYR A 307 -13.71 3.12 -3.14
CA TYR A 307 -14.52 3.67 -4.21
C TYR A 307 -14.98 5.08 -3.86
N LEU A 308 -14.90 5.97 -4.85
CA LEU A 308 -15.28 7.37 -4.76
C LEU A 308 -16.32 7.69 -5.81
N LYS A 309 -17.35 8.45 -5.42
CA LYS A 309 -18.31 9.07 -6.34
C LYS A 309 -18.08 10.57 -6.45
N ARG A 310 -18.49 11.12 -7.58
CA ARG A 310 -18.51 12.55 -7.83
C ARG A 310 -19.93 13.10 -7.84
#